data_5a34085fa28533fadd8255cc6de1cf78
#
_entry.id   5a34085fa28533fadd8255cc6de1cf78
#
_cell.length_a   1.000
_cell.length_b   1.000
_cell.length_c   1.000
_cell.angle_alpha   90.00
_cell.angle_beta   90.00
_cell.angle_gamma   90.00
#
_symmetry.space_group_name_H-M   'P 1'
#
loop_
_entity.id
_entity.type
_entity.pdbx_description
1 polymer ?
#
loop_
_entity_poly.entity_id
_entity_poly.type
_entity_poly.pdbx_seq_one_letter_code
_entity_poly.pdbx_strand_id
1 'polypeptide(L)'
;MGKKISLIGAGQIGGTLAHLIGLKEIVSEVVLFDVASGVAKGKALDIAQSSAVDGFNVKLYGTDSYQDIKDSDVIIITAGVPRKPGMSRDDLLGINLKIMKQVSDGIKLNCPNAFVICITNPLDVMVMALQKYSQFPKNKVVGMACLLYTSDAADDMQCVDLGGRRII
;
A
#
# COMPACT_ATOMS: atom_id res chain seq x y z
N MET A 1 3.62 23.43 4.18
CA MET A 1 2.53 22.46 4.23
C MET A 1 3.16 21.09 4.45
N GLY A 2 2.76 20.35 5.47
CA GLY A 2 3.34 19.04 5.76
C GLY A 2 2.94 18.02 4.69
N LYS A 3 3.78 17.01 4.48
CA LYS A 3 3.49 15.91 3.55
C LYS A 3 2.47 14.94 4.15
N LYS A 4 1.67 14.31 3.28
CA LYS A 4 0.62 13.35 3.63
C LYS A 4 0.84 12.02 2.90
N ILE A 5 0.81 10.93 3.66
CA ILE A 5 0.81 9.57 3.11
C ILE A 5 -0.53 8.90 3.41
N SER A 6 -1.12 8.28 2.40
CA SER A 6 -2.29 7.41 2.61
C SER A 6 -1.97 5.96 2.28
N LEU A 7 -2.36 5.07 3.18
CA LEU A 7 -2.21 3.62 3.07
C LEU A 7 -3.55 3.01 2.72
N ILE A 8 -3.65 2.41 1.55
CA ILE A 8 -4.87 1.75 1.08
C ILE A 8 -4.81 0.27 1.43
N GLY A 9 -5.54 -0.11 2.45
CA GLY A 9 -5.55 -1.42 3.08
C GLY A 9 -5.02 -1.36 4.51
N ALA A 10 -5.89 -1.62 5.50
CA ALA A 10 -5.55 -1.65 6.92
C ALA A 10 -5.24 -3.08 7.41
N GLY A 11 -4.74 -3.94 6.54
CA GLY A 11 -4.28 -5.28 6.88
C GLY A 11 -3.04 -5.26 7.78
N GLN A 12 -2.31 -6.39 7.80
CA GLN A 12 -1.08 -6.50 8.60
C GLN A 12 -0.01 -5.52 8.11
N ILE A 13 0.24 -5.50 6.81
CA ILE A 13 1.27 -4.65 6.20
C ILE A 13 0.90 -3.16 6.36
N GLY A 14 -0.35 -2.78 6.04
CA GLY A 14 -0.78 -1.39 6.13
C GLY A 14 -0.69 -0.83 7.55
N GLY A 15 -1.14 -1.59 8.56
CA GLY A 15 -1.02 -1.19 9.96
C GLY A 15 0.43 -1.04 10.41
N THR A 16 1.30 -2.01 10.09
CA THR A 16 2.72 -1.94 10.43
C THR A 16 3.41 -0.76 9.76
N LEU A 17 3.11 -0.49 8.48
CA LEU A 17 3.66 0.67 7.78
C LEU A 17 3.18 1.98 8.38
N ALA A 18 1.89 2.10 8.74
CA ALA A 18 1.36 3.29 9.39
C ALA A 18 2.11 3.61 10.68
N HIS A 19 2.37 2.58 11.50
CA HIS A 19 3.14 2.73 12.74
C HIS A 19 4.59 3.16 12.48
N LEU A 20 5.28 2.48 11.56
CA LEU A 20 6.68 2.83 11.24
C LEU A 20 6.83 4.22 10.64
N ILE A 21 5.88 4.66 9.80
CA ILE A 21 5.88 6.01 9.23
C ILE A 21 5.65 7.04 10.34
N GLY A 22 4.73 6.75 11.27
CA GLY A 22 4.49 7.57 12.46
C GLY A 22 5.74 7.70 13.33
N LEU A 23 6.31 6.58 13.76
CA LEU A 23 7.53 6.52 14.57
C LEU A 23 8.72 7.29 13.98
N LYS A 24 8.87 7.24 12.67
CA LYS A 24 9.97 7.91 11.97
C LYS A 24 9.67 9.35 11.60
N GLU A 25 8.45 9.83 11.86
CA GLU A 25 7.98 11.18 11.51
C GLU A 25 8.32 11.60 10.08
N ILE A 26 8.21 10.66 9.13
CA ILE A 26 8.54 10.88 7.71
C ILE A 26 7.63 11.94 7.09
N VAL A 27 6.39 12.05 7.61
CA VAL A 27 5.35 12.97 7.16
C VAL A 27 4.59 13.54 8.34
N SER A 28 3.84 14.61 8.11
CA SER A 28 2.99 15.22 9.15
C SER A 28 1.62 14.56 9.31
N GLU A 29 1.15 13.83 8.26
CA GLU A 29 -0.18 13.20 8.26
C GLU A 29 -0.12 11.81 7.62
N VAL A 30 -0.69 10.82 8.32
CA VAL A 30 -0.89 9.46 7.83
C VAL A 30 -2.36 9.10 7.87
N VAL A 31 -2.91 8.64 6.75
CA VAL A 31 -4.28 8.16 6.65
C VAL A 31 -4.25 6.66 6.38
N LEU A 32 -4.93 5.91 7.22
CA LEU A 32 -5.12 4.48 7.02
C LEU A 32 -6.53 4.25 6.48
N PHE A 33 -6.65 3.80 5.24
CA PHE A 33 -7.91 3.54 4.57
C PHE A 33 -8.20 2.04 4.50
N ASP A 34 -9.44 1.65 4.78
CA ASP A 34 -9.94 0.30 4.50
C ASP A 34 -11.44 0.34 4.25
N VAL A 35 -11.94 -0.55 3.40
CA VAL A 35 -13.39 -0.74 3.21
C VAL A 35 -14.08 -1.22 4.49
N ALA A 36 -13.37 -1.88 5.38
CA ALA A 36 -13.80 -2.21 6.72
C ALA A 36 -13.46 -1.06 7.68
N SER A 37 -14.33 -0.08 7.75
CA SER A 37 -14.19 1.17 8.53
C SER A 37 -13.68 0.94 9.96
N GLY A 38 -14.26 -0.02 10.68
CA GLY A 38 -13.85 -0.34 12.06
C GLY A 38 -12.40 -0.78 12.18
N VAL A 39 -11.87 -1.50 11.18
CA VAL A 39 -10.49 -1.99 11.19
C VAL A 39 -9.50 -0.83 11.01
N ALA A 40 -9.74 0.02 10.04
CA ALA A 40 -8.87 1.18 9.80
C ALA A 40 -8.88 2.15 10.99
N LYS A 41 -10.07 2.47 11.50
CA LYS A 41 -10.24 3.40 12.63
C LYS A 41 -9.61 2.85 13.92
N GLY A 42 -9.85 1.58 14.24
CA GLY A 42 -9.29 0.94 15.44
C GLY A 42 -7.76 0.91 15.40
N LYS A 43 -7.18 0.42 14.31
CA LYS A 43 -5.71 0.37 14.18
C LYS A 43 -5.07 1.76 14.20
N ALA A 44 -5.67 2.72 13.52
CA ALA A 44 -5.15 4.08 13.52
C ALA A 44 -5.21 4.70 14.92
N LEU A 45 -6.26 4.43 15.69
CA LEU A 45 -6.39 4.89 17.06
C LEU A 45 -5.33 4.24 17.96
N ASP A 46 -5.14 2.93 17.88
CA ASP A 46 -4.11 2.21 18.64
C ASP A 46 -2.71 2.80 18.39
N ILE A 47 -2.37 3.01 17.11
CA ILE A 47 -1.08 3.59 16.72
C ILE A 47 -0.98 5.04 17.22
N ALA A 48 -2.02 5.85 17.07
CA ALA A 48 -2.01 7.22 17.55
C ALA A 48 -1.82 7.31 19.08
N GLN A 49 -2.40 6.38 19.83
CA GLN A 49 -2.24 6.32 21.29
C GLN A 49 -0.83 5.92 21.73
N SER A 50 -0.11 5.11 20.93
CA SER A 50 1.28 4.75 21.24
C SER A 50 2.21 5.98 21.20
N SER A 51 1.81 7.05 20.54
CA SER A 51 2.60 8.28 20.47
C SER A 51 2.96 8.87 21.84
N ALA A 52 2.12 8.64 22.85
CA ALA A 52 2.40 9.09 24.22
C ALA A 52 3.62 8.38 24.85
N VAL A 53 3.93 7.15 24.39
CA VAL A 53 5.07 6.35 24.85
C VAL A 53 6.24 6.47 23.90
N ASP A 54 5.98 6.41 22.61
CA ASP A 54 7.00 6.39 21.56
C ASP A 54 7.49 7.76 21.14
N GLY A 55 6.79 8.83 21.53
CA GLY A 55 7.24 10.21 21.40
C GLY A 55 7.14 10.83 20.03
N PHE A 56 6.31 10.29 19.11
CA PHE A 56 6.10 10.88 17.79
C PHE A 56 4.86 11.80 17.73
N ASN A 57 4.88 12.77 16.82
CA ASN A 57 3.83 13.78 16.67
C ASN A 57 3.32 13.83 15.24
N VAL A 58 2.72 12.73 14.75
CA VAL A 58 2.13 12.63 13.43
C VAL A 58 0.62 12.51 13.56
N LYS A 59 -0.11 13.30 12.78
CA LYS A 59 -1.57 13.16 12.69
C LYS A 59 -1.91 11.85 12.00
N LEU A 60 -2.42 10.87 12.74
CA LEU A 60 -2.74 9.53 12.24
C LEU A 60 -4.20 9.20 12.50
N TYR A 61 -4.94 8.83 11.46
CA TYR A 61 -6.34 8.43 11.57
C TYR A 61 -6.76 7.41 10.50
N GLY A 62 -7.83 6.69 10.81
CA GLY A 62 -8.41 5.68 9.93
C GLY A 62 -9.72 6.11 9.31
N THR A 63 -9.98 5.68 8.07
CA THR A 63 -11.18 6.02 7.32
C THR A 63 -11.60 4.92 6.35
N ASP A 64 -12.85 4.97 5.91
CA ASP A 64 -13.43 4.20 4.81
C ASP A 64 -13.85 5.09 3.63
N SER A 65 -13.57 6.39 3.72
CA SER A 65 -13.90 7.37 2.68
C SER A 65 -12.67 7.78 1.88
N TYR A 66 -12.73 7.66 0.56
CA TYR A 66 -11.70 8.17 -0.33
C TYR A 66 -11.55 9.70 -0.30
N GLN A 67 -12.54 10.42 0.22
CA GLN A 67 -12.43 11.88 0.39
C GLN A 67 -11.35 12.26 1.41
N ASP A 68 -11.16 11.43 2.43
CA ASP A 68 -10.19 11.70 3.49
C ASP A 68 -8.73 11.52 3.05
N ILE A 69 -8.50 10.75 1.98
CA ILE A 69 -7.15 10.62 1.39
C ILE A 69 -6.81 11.76 0.43
N LYS A 70 -7.74 12.68 0.19
CA LYS A 70 -7.55 13.79 -0.75
C LYS A 70 -6.23 14.52 -0.50
N ASP A 71 -5.59 14.93 -1.60
CA ASP A 71 -4.34 15.67 -1.63
C ASP A 71 -3.15 14.95 -0.97
N SER A 72 -3.17 13.61 -0.92
CA SER A 72 -2.00 12.83 -0.50
C SER A 72 -0.86 12.95 -1.51
N ASP A 73 0.35 13.15 -0.98
CA ASP A 73 1.58 13.17 -1.80
C ASP A 73 1.99 11.77 -2.25
N VAL A 74 1.80 10.79 -1.35
CA VAL A 74 2.13 9.38 -1.62
C VAL A 74 0.96 8.50 -1.21
N ILE A 75 0.65 7.55 -2.08
CA ILE A 75 -0.32 6.48 -1.83
C ILE A 75 0.42 5.15 -1.81
N ILE A 76 0.25 4.38 -0.75
CA ILE A 76 0.80 3.02 -0.67
C ILE A 76 -0.37 2.03 -0.67
N ILE A 77 -0.41 1.15 -1.67
CA ILE A 77 -1.49 0.18 -1.84
C ILE A 77 -1.05 -1.18 -1.33
N THR A 78 -1.65 -1.59 -0.22
CA THR A 78 -1.51 -2.93 0.37
C THR A 78 -2.81 -3.72 0.30
N ALA A 79 -3.88 -3.09 -0.22
CA ALA A 79 -5.19 -3.69 -0.37
C ALA A 79 -5.13 -4.86 -1.35
N GLY A 80 -5.65 -5.99 -0.94
CA GLY A 80 -5.72 -7.20 -1.73
C GLY A 80 -6.03 -8.41 -0.84
N VAL A 81 -6.51 -9.46 -1.46
CA VAL A 81 -6.80 -10.72 -0.77
C VAL A 81 -5.56 -11.62 -0.86
N PRO A 82 -5.09 -12.19 0.25
CA PRO A 82 -4.04 -13.20 0.23
C PRO A 82 -4.57 -14.51 -0.36
N ARG A 83 -3.70 -15.30 -0.95
CA ARG A 83 -4.05 -16.62 -1.47
C ARG A 83 -4.54 -17.53 -0.34
N LYS A 84 -5.70 -18.12 -0.52
CA LYS A 84 -6.27 -19.09 0.42
C LYS A 84 -6.05 -20.52 -0.09
N PRO A 85 -6.00 -21.53 0.79
CA PRO A 85 -6.00 -22.93 0.37
C PRO A 85 -7.15 -23.23 -0.60
N GLY A 86 -6.87 -23.94 -1.69
CA GLY A 86 -7.85 -24.27 -2.73
C GLY A 86 -8.11 -23.16 -3.77
N MET A 87 -7.55 -21.98 -3.62
CA MET A 87 -7.68 -20.89 -4.59
C MET A 87 -6.62 -21.01 -5.68
N SER A 88 -7.04 -20.96 -6.95
CA SER A 88 -6.14 -20.89 -8.09
C SER A 88 -5.43 -19.51 -8.16
N ARG A 89 -4.39 -19.42 -9.00
CA ARG A 89 -3.75 -18.12 -9.28
C ARG A 89 -4.68 -17.18 -10.04
N ASP A 90 -5.49 -17.73 -10.93
CA ASP A 90 -6.41 -16.96 -11.75
C ASP A 90 -7.58 -16.42 -10.93
N ASP A 91 -8.08 -17.17 -9.96
CA ASP A 91 -9.10 -16.70 -9.03
C ASP A 91 -8.58 -15.50 -8.21
N LEU A 92 -7.37 -15.64 -7.67
CA LEU A 92 -6.73 -14.57 -6.92
C LEU A 92 -6.54 -13.32 -7.78
N LEU A 93 -6.07 -13.52 -9.00
CA LEU A 93 -5.87 -12.45 -9.98
C LEU A 93 -7.18 -11.72 -10.26
N GLY A 94 -8.25 -12.46 -10.55
CA GLY A 94 -9.56 -11.88 -10.86
C GLY A 94 -10.12 -11.04 -9.69
N ILE A 95 -9.95 -11.49 -8.45
CA ILE A 95 -10.38 -10.76 -7.25
C ILE A 95 -9.55 -9.48 -7.09
N ASN A 96 -8.23 -9.59 -7.13
CA ASN A 96 -7.35 -8.46 -6.89
C ASN A 96 -7.44 -7.41 -8.01
N LEU A 97 -7.71 -7.80 -9.26
CA LEU A 97 -7.98 -6.85 -10.35
C LEU A 97 -9.22 -5.99 -10.09
N LYS A 98 -10.28 -6.58 -9.54
CA LYS A 98 -11.49 -5.82 -9.15
C LYS A 98 -11.16 -4.80 -8.04
N ILE A 99 -10.38 -5.23 -7.05
CA ILE A 99 -9.92 -4.33 -5.98
C ILE A 99 -9.07 -3.19 -6.56
N MET A 100 -8.11 -3.51 -7.44
CA MET A 100 -7.26 -2.50 -8.08
C MET A 100 -8.08 -1.50 -8.89
N LYS A 101 -9.14 -1.93 -9.55
CA LYS A 101 -10.03 -1.02 -10.27
C LYS A 101 -10.69 -0.03 -9.32
N GLN A 102 -11.31 -0.51 -8.23
CA GLN A 102 -11.95 0.35 -7.23
C GLN A 102 -10.97 1.34 -6.59
N VAL A 103 -9.79 0.85 -6.22
CA VAL A 103 -8.72 1.69 -5.65
C VAL A 103 -8.27 2.75 -6.67
N SER A 104 -8.07 2.34 -7.93
CA SER A 104 -7.65 3.27 -9.00
C SER A 104 -8.66 4.39 -9.21
N ASP A 105 -9.95 4.07 -9.23
CA ASP A 105 -11.01 5.06 -9.39
C ASP A 105 -11.02 6.05 -8.21
N GLY A 106 -10.87 5.53 -6.99
CA GLY A 106 -10.83 6.35 -5.77
C GLY A 106 -9.62 7.28 -5.72
N ILE A 107 -8.41 6.78 -6.01
CA ILE A 107 -7.19 7.61 -5.98
C ILE A 107 -7.14 8.61 -7.14
N LYS A 108 -7.60 8.23 -8.32
CA LYS A 108 -7.65 9.13 -9.48
C LYS A 108 -8.49 10.37 -9.20
N LEU A 109 -9.63 10.19 -8.54
CA LEU A 109 -10.55 11.28 -8.24
C LEU A 109 -10.01 12.21 -7.15
N ASN A 110 -9.38 11.65 -6.12
CA ASN A 110 -9.01 12.40 -4.92
C ASN A 110 -7.53 12.81 -4.87
N CYS A 111 -6.65 12.08 -5.56
CA CYS A 111 -5.19 12.27 -5.47
C CYS A 111 -4.53 12.21 -6.86
N PRO A 112 -4.92 13.02 -7.85
CA PRO A 112 -4.45 12.89 -9.24
C PRO A 112 -2.94 13.11 -9.41
N ASN A 113 -2.31 13.76 -8.45
CA ASN A 113 -0.88 14.09 -8.50
C ASN A 113 -0.01 13.21 -7.61
N ALA A 114 -0.60 12.27 -6.88
CA ALA A 114 0.12 11.43 -5.93
C ALA A 114 1.15 10.52 -6.62
N PHE A 115 2.21 10.20 -5.88
CA PHE A 115 3.10 9.09 -6.22
C PHE A 115 2.52 7.81 -5.62
N VAL A 116 2.41 6.74 -6.41
CA VAL A 116 1.73 5.51 -6.01
C VAL A 116 2.69 4.35 -5.94
N ILE A 117 2.73 3.68 -4.80
CA ILE A 117 3.52 2.47 -4.54
C ILE A 117 2.55 1.30 -4.37
N CYS A 118 2.62 0.30 -5.24
CA CYS A 118 1.81 -0.91 -5.15
C CYS A 118 2.62 -2.05 -4.53
N ILE A 119 2.04 -2.73 -3.52
CA ILE A 119 2.66 -3.89 -2.86
C ILE A 119 1.82 -5.16 -3.08
N THR A 120 0.62 -5.01 -3.61
CA THR A 120 -0.35 -6.10 -3.78
C THR A 120 0.13 -7.13 -4.82
N ASN A 121 0.00 -8.40 -4.48
CA ASN A 121 0.35 -9.52 -5.37
C ASN A 121 -0.85 -10.00 -6.23
N PRO A 122 -0.58 -10.49 -7.46
CA PRO A 122 0.72 -10.60 -8.15
C PRO A 122 1.21 -9.22 -8.65
N LEU A 123 2.39 -8.82 -8.19
CA LEU A 123 2.83 -7.41 -8.23
C LEU A 123 2.80 -6.79 -9.62
N ASP A 124 3.47 -7.40 -10.59
CA ASP A 124 3.62 -6.82 -11.94
C ASP A 124 2.26 -6.58 -12.60
N VAL A 125 1.35 -7.55 -12.47
CA VAL A 125 0.00 -7.43 -13.02
C VAL A 125 -0.81 -6.35 -12.31
N MET A 126 -0.68 -6.24 -10.98
CA MET A 126 -1.37 -5.21 -10.21
C MET A 126 -0.86 -3.81 -10.55
N VAL A 127 0.45 -3.63 -10.73
CA VAL A 127 1.04 -2.36 -11.17
C VAL A 127 0.56 -1.97 -12.57
N MET A 128 0.57 -2.92 -13.50
CA MET A 128 0.05 -2.69 -14.86
C MET A 128 -1.44 -2.33 -14.87
N ALA A 129 -2.24 -3.05 -14.09
CA ALA A 129 -3.67 -2.78 -13.93
C ALA A 129 -3.91 -1.39 -13.33
N LEU A 130 -3.16 -1.05 -12.28
CA LEU A 130 -3.22 0.25 -11.61
C LEU A 130 -2.90 1.39 -12.58
N GLN A 131 -1.81 1.28 -13.35
CA GLN A 131 -1.45 2.26 -14.38
C GLN A 131 -2.56 2.43 -15.42
N LYS A 132 -3.12 1.30 -15.89
CA LYS A 132 -4.19 1.29 -16.90
C LYS A 132 -5.49 1.94 -16.39
N TYR A 133 -5.90 1.63 -15.16
CA TYR A 133 -7.16 2.11 -14.62
C TYR A 133 -7.06 3.56 -14.11
N SER A 134 -5.99 3.90 -13.41
CA SER A 134 -5.79 5.26 -12.89
C SER A 134 -5.43 6.26 -13.99
N GLN A 135 -4.82 5.79 -15.08
CA GLN A 135 -4.25 6.64 -16.13
C GLN A 135 -3.16 7.60 -15.62
N PHE A 136 -2.54 7.27 -14.52
CA PHE A 136 -1.42 8.04 -14.01
C PHE A 136 -0.19 7.89 -14.93
N PRO A 137 0.67 8.90 -14.98
CA PRO A 137 1.95 8.80 -15.69
C PRO A 137 2.76 7.61 -15.16
N LYS A 138 3.44 6.88 -16.06
CA LYS A 138 4.18 5.67 -15.70
C LYS A 138 5.23 5.90 -14.61
N ASN A 139 5.85 7.08 -14.58
CA ASN A 139 6.83 7.47 -13.56
C ASN A 139 6.20 7.81 -12.19
N LYS A 140 4.89 7.79 -12.07
CA LYS A 140 4.16 8.02 -10.82
C LYS A 140 3.65 6.74 -10.16
N VAL A 141 3.76 5.59 -10.82
CA VAL A 141 3.26 4.30 -10.30
C VAL A 141 4.37 3.29 -10.34
N VAL A 142 4.77 2.81 -9.17
CA VAL A 142 5.83 1.81 -9.01
C VAL A 142 5.33 0.60 -8.22
N GLY A 143 5.97 -0.54 -8.42
CA GLY A 143 5.79 -1.73 -7.62
C GLY A 143 6.92 -1.91 -6.61
N MET A 144 6.61 -2.41 -5.43
CA MET A 144 7.59 -2.84 -4.44
C MET A 144 7.39 -4.32 -4.18
N ALA A 145 8.39 -5.11 -4.53
CA ALA A 145 8.38 -6.57 -4.43
C ALA A 145 9.12 -7.08 -3.19
N CYS A 146 9.11 -8.39 -3.03
CA CYS A 146 9.88 -9.08 -2.02
C CYS A 146 11.39 -8.81 -2.17
N LEU A 147 12.04 -8.54 -1.05
CA LEU A 147 13.47 -8.25 -0.98
C LEU A 147 14.38 -9.47 -1.01
N LEU A 148 13.84 -10.67 -1.25
CA LEU A 148 14.65 -11.89 -1.34
C LEU A 148 15.77 -11.79 -2.37
N TYR A 149 15.59 -10.95 -3.37
CA TYR A 149 16.62 -10.68 -4.38
C TYR A 149 17.84 -9.93 -3.84
N THR A 150 17.69 -9.24 -2.73
CA THR A 150 18.74 -8.38 -2.18
C THR A 150 19.30 -8.85 -0.85
N SER A 151 18.62 -9.80 -0.19
CA SER A 151 19.08 -10.38 1.08
C SER A 151 19.73 -11.73 0.85
N ASP A 152 19.00 -12.80 1.06
CA ASP A 152 19.50 -14.17 0.97
C ASP A 152 19.23 -14.83 -0.39
N ALA A 153 19.05 -14.01 -1.40
CA ALA A 153 18.73 -14.48 -2.74
C ALA A 153 19.77 -15.47 -3.29
N ALA A 154 21.00 -15.40 -2.82
CA ALA A 154 22.04 -16.33 -3.23
C ALA A 154 21.74 -17.77 -2.78
N ASP A 155 21.04 -17.95 -1.67
CA ASP A 155 20.72 -19.24 -1.08
C ASP A 155 19.35 -19.75 -1.51
N ASP A 156 18.50 -18.89 -2.08
CA ASP A 156 17.18 -19.24 -2.58
C ASP A 156 17.15 -19.29 -4.10
N MET A 157 17.41 -20.46 -4.64
CA MET A 157 17.43 -20.69 -6.09
C MET A 157 16.12 -20.39 -6.80
N GLN A 158 15.00 -20.39 -6.07
CA GLN A 158 13.70 -20.05 -6.66
C GLN A 158 13.50 -18.54 -6.78
N CYS A 159 14.10 -17.78 -5.88
CA CYS A 159 14.04 -16.34 -5.88
C CYS A 159 15.19 -15.71 -6.66
N VAL A 160 16.35 -16.38 -6.70
CA VAL A 160 17.50 -15.98 -7.52
C VAL A 160 17.31 -16.50 -8.93
N ASP A 161 16.23 -16.16 -9.52
CA ASP A 161 16.16 -16.32 -10.95
C ASP A 161 16.95 -15.20 -11.64
N LEU A 162 17.03 -15.31 -12.91
CA LEU A 162 17.67 -14.28 -13.70
C LEU A 162 16.96 -12.94 -13.60
N GLY A 163 15.66 -12.96 -13.27
CA GLY A 163 14.86 -11.77 -13.07
C GLY A 163 15.32 -10.92 -11.90
N GLY A 164 15.55 -11.55 -10.75
CA GLY A 164 16.05 -10.85 -9.58
C GLY A 164 17.37 -10.14 -9.82
N ARG A 165 18.28 -10.79 -10.50
CA ARG A 165 19.57 -10.19 -10.85
C ARG A 165 19.47 -9.07 -11.87
N ARG A 166 18.49 -9.12 -12.73
CA ARG A 166 18.28 -8.09 -13.77
C ARG A 166 17.71 -6.79 -13.24
N ILE A 167 17.16 -6.81 -12.04
CA ILE A 167 16.60 -5.62 -11.43
C ILE A 167 17.69 -4.72 -10.84
N ILE A 168 18.88 -5.24 -10.71
CA ILE A 168 20.05 -4.51 -10.21
C ILE A 168 20.57 -3.55 -11.27
#